data_f9d32eb32b1f01fc58974f66258ed536
#
_entry.id   f9d32eb32b1f01fc58974f66258ed536
#
_cell.length_a   1.000
_cell.length_b   1.000
_cell.length_c   1.000
_cell.angle_alpha   90.00
_cell.angle_beta   90.00
_cell.angle_gamma   90.00
#
_symmetry.space_group_name_H-M   'P 1'
#
loop_
_entity.id
_entity.type
_entity.pdbx_description
1 polymer ?
#
loop_
_entity_poly.entity_id
_entity_poly.type
_entity_poly.pdbx_seq_one_letter_code
_entity_poly.pdbx_strand_id
1 'polypeptide(L)'
;MKRITVVLMLLLSPAVFSQVKPQKVYSIVKEVREITWYKNQAKLWKAEIDENDQYADAWYNYYMATRSLKNLSELNSKERLAYADECKKISDNAYKAIPNTFEGNHLVWYQSDHDAKYLKYILKAYEINPYDSRSYVSLLTHYYLTFNTEKYNEFCDRFYKVNEIAAPVYNWAYNMLVGLDENAIVFTAGDNDTYSPWMLQVVKSIRPDVTVINTSLLNLDDFRVKLLKKLEIEPFNFRMDEAKTEEDALELQNKLFQHIFSNKKGYSVYVSGTAIFQFQNQFSDKLYLTGLSYKYSETSINSISVIRRNYEKRYLLDYLDQTFSFNIANNRGDQMNSVYLAPFVKLYNHYKETEEIEKMNVIKKYIINISKKSGQETEISELLGVANAAPNSFNTMLMNTKKIEKQFVLLYDEIHANKYEVTNSEYSKFLKEIKNTDLYSKCLFDSVKWTSNYELFLDPMKNMYHSHPAYDNYPVVNVSHFAAEKYCEWLTVQYNTQRKRKYTQVKFRLPTEKEWEYSARGAYNSNRTPFENDEVLNSECNNCYRANLKYSIDGENKYKVDGGFFMIKVQTYNPNKSGLYNVIGNVSEMIDVEGITKGGSWNDYLKDSFIGLKDVYSEPSPEVGFRVFMEVIQE
;
A
#
# COMPACT_ATOMS: atom_id res chain seq x y z
N MET A 1 -62.62 29.55 34.38
CA MET A 1 -61.86 29.30 33.15
C MET A 1 -60.38 29.51 33.50
N LYS A 2 -59.63 28.40 33.75
CA LYS A 2 -58.18 28.43 33.97
C LYS A 2 -57.51 28.10 32.64
N ARG A 3 -56.71 29.03 32.11
CA ARG A 3 -55.87 28.80 30.96
C ARG A 3 -54.63 28.02 31.39
N ILE A 4 -54.44 26.82 30.84
CA ILE A 4 -53.22 26.04 30.98
C ILE A 4 -52.32 26.46 29.83
N THR A 5 -51.19 27.07 30.14
CA THR A 5 -50.13 27.38 29.18
C THR A 5 -49.23 26.18 29.09
N VAL A 6 -49.24 25.45 27.99
CA VAL A 6 -48.29 24.38 27.71
C VAL A 6 -46.99 25.00 27.18
N VAL A 7 -45.94 24.93 27.96
CA VAL A 7 -44.61 25.29 27.55
C VAL A 7 -44.00 24.07 26.80
N LEU A 8 -43.86 24.21 25.50
CA LEU A 8 -43.16 23.22 24.67
C LEU A 8 -41.64 23.44 24.87
N MET A 9 -41.00 22.60 25.68
CA MET A 9 -39.56 22.49 25.74
C MET A 9 -39.11 21.77 24.46
N LEU A 10 -38.56 22.47 23.51
CA LEU A 10 -37.78 21.95 22.40
C LEU A 10 -36.47 21.40 23.00
N LEU A 11 -36.41 20.12 23.21
CA LEU A 11 -35.15 19.39 23.41
C LEU A 11 -34.35 19.41 22.10
N LEU A 12 -33.49 20.40 21.93
CA LEU A 12 -32.38 20.34 20.99
C LEU A 12 -31.46 19.23 21.45
N SER A 13 -31.63 18.02 20.93
CA SER A 13 -30.58 17.02 21.01
C SER A 13 -29.37 17.56 20.23
N PRO A 14 -28.18 17.68 20.85
CA PRO A 14 -26.99 17.96 20.07
C PRO A 14 -26.81 16.82 19.08
N ALA A 15 -26.79 17.13 17.81
CA ALA A 15 -26.34 16.20 16.79
C ALA A 15 -24.91 15.79 17.18
N VAL A 16 -24.76 14.59 17.68
CA VAL A 16 -23.46 13.95 17.87
C VAL A 16 -22.94 13.69 16.46
N PHE A 17 -22.27 14.70 15.88
CA PHE A 17 -21.38 14.44 14.78
C PHE A 17 -20.33 13.44 15.34
N SER A 18 -20.35 12.24 14.85
CA SER A 18 -19.26 11.30 15.05
C SER A 18 -17.99 12.02 14.56
N GLN A 19 -17.21 12.59 15.48
CA GLN A 19 -15.92 13.16 15.12
C GLN A 19 -15.07 12.00 14.60
N VAL A 20 -14.62 12.12 13.36
CA VAL A 20 -13.65 11.19 12.78
C VAL A 20 -12.42 11.23 13.70
N LYS A 21 -12.16 10.13 14.42
CA LYS A 21 -11.03 10.06 15.33
C LYS A 21 -9.72 10.16 14.55
N PRO A 22 -8.73 10.91 15.05
CA PRO A 22 -7.43 10.95 14.41
C PRO A 22 -6.76 9.57 14.44
N GLN A 23 -5.98 9.27 13.42
CA GLN A 23 -5.24 8.02 13.27
C GLN A 23 -3.76 8.25 13.55
N LYS A 24 -3.07 7.22 14.08
CA LYS A 24 -1.62 7.27 14.30
C LYS A 24 -0.90 7.55 12.99
N VAL A 25 0.04 8.50 13.02
CA VAL A 25 0.85 8.88 11.87
C VAL A 25 2.22 8.25 11.97
N TYR A 26 2.53 7.37 11.03
CA TYR A 26 3.85 6.77 10.92
C TYR A 26 4.80 7.62 10.09
N SER A 27 6.10 7.45 10.30
CA SER A 27 7.12 8.05 9.44
C SER A 27 6.95 7.55 7.98
N ILE A 28 7.22 8.43 7.01
CA ILE A 28 7.26 8.06 5.57
C ILE A 28 8.26 6.95 5.25
N VAL A 29 9.19 6.66 6.14
CA VAL A 29 10.10 5.50 6.06
C VAL A 29 9.34 4.19 6.23
N LYS A 30 8.25 4.19 7.01
CA LYS A 30 7.40 3.02 7.26
C LYS A 30 6.17 2.98 6.33
N GLU A 31 5.51 4.12 6.17
CA GLU A 31 4.26 4.22 5.42
C GLU A 31 4.16 5.56 4.69
N VAL A 32 3.73 5.53 3.42
CA VAL A 32 3.37 6.75 2.67
C VAL A 32 1.87 6.75 2.41
N ARG A 33 1.23 7.86 2.68
CA ARG A 33 -0.18 8.13 2.42
C ARG A 33 -0.31 9.34 1.50
N GLU A 34 -1.50 9.55 0.97
CA GLU A 34 -1.85 10.71 0.16
C GLU A 34 -1.69 12.03 0.92
N ILE A 35 -1.35 13.11 0.20
CA ILE A 35 -1.23 14.47 0.76
C ILE A 35 -2.48 14.86 1.55
N THR A 36 -3.66 14.57 1.00
CA THR A 36 -4.96 14.88 1.61
C THR A 36 -5.14 14.19 2.96
N TRP A 37 -4.67 12.95 3.09
CA TRP A 37 -4.70 12.21 4.34
C TRP A 37 -3.84 12.89 5.41
N TYR A 38 -2.58 13.25 5.09
CA TYR A 38 -1.70 13.94 6.04
C TYR A 38 -2.25 15.31 6.46
N LYS A 39 -2.82 16.09 5.52
CA LYS A 39 -3.47 17.37 5.85
C LYS A 39 -4.65 17.17 6.80
N ASN A 40 -5.45 16.14 6.59
CA ASN A 40 -6.57 15.82 7.46
C ASN A 40 -6.10 15.37 8.85
N GLN A 41 -5.10 14.48 8.95
CA GLN A 41 -4.55 14.05 10.22
C GLN A 41 -3.92 15.22 10.99
N ALA A 42 -3.18 16.10 10.35
CA ALA A 42 -2.64 17.31 10.99
C ALA A 42 -3.75 18.17 11.62
N LYS A 43 -4.87 18.36 10.90
CA LYS A 43 -6.03 19.10 11.41
C LYS A 43 -6.68 18.41 12.62
N LEU A 44 -6.88 17.10 12.54
CA LEU A 44 -7.53 16.32 13.59
C LEU A 44 -6.68 16.28 14.86
N TRP A 45 -5.38 15.99 14.75
CA TRP A 45 -4.47 15.97 15.90
C TRP A 45 -4.27 17.36 16.52
N LYS A 46 -4.31 18.43 15.69
CA LYS A 46 -4.30 19.78 16.23
C LYS A 46 -5.54 20.07 17.07
N ALA A 47 -6.71 19.60 16.68
CA ALA A 47 -7.93 19.77 17.46
C ALA A 47 -7.85 19.05 18.81
N GLU A 48 -7.24 17.85 18.88
CA GLU A 48 -6.98 17.17 20.15
C GLU A 48 -6.06 17.99 21.08
N ILE A 49 -5.05 18.67 20.52
CA ILE A 49 -4.17 19.57 21.29
C ILE A 49 -4.95 20.80 21.78
N ASP A 50 -5.82 21.37 20.95
CA ASP A 50 -6.63 22.55 21.31
C ASP A 50 -7.62 22.22 22.46
N GLU A 51 -8.05 20.93 22.58
CA GLU A 51 -8.87 20.44 23.71
C GLU A 51 -8.01 20.11 24.95
N ASN A 52 -6.83 19.52 24.76
CA ASN A 52 -5.92 19.13 25.84
C ASN A 52 -4.46 19.24 25.40
N ASP A 53 -3.81 20.33 25.72
CA ASP A 53 -2.41 20.60 25.40
C ASP A 53 -1.40 19.71 26.16
N GLN A 54 -1.85 18.92 27.15
CA GLN A 54 -1.03 17.94 27.86
C GLN A 54 -1.04 16.56 27.18
N TYR A 55 -1.80 16.38 26.09
CA TYR A 55 -1.87 15.10 25.36
C TYR A 55 -0.64 14.90 24.47
N ALA A 56 0.35 14.19 24.99
CA ALA A 56 1.67 14.02 24.38
C ALA A 56 1.61 13.34 22.98
N ASP A 57 0.78 12.29 22.83
CA ASP A 57 0.60 11.61 21.54
C ASP A 57 0.01 12.55 20.47
N ALA A 58 -0.85 13.50 20.85
CA ALA A 58 -1.41 14.45 19.91
C ALA A 58 -0.33 15.35 19.30
N TRP A 59 0.57 15.88 20.15
CA TRP A 59 1.72 16.66 19.69
C TRP A 59 2.62 15.88 18.74
N TYR A 60 2.91 14.63 19.10
CA TYR A 60 3.76 13.77 18.29
C TYR A 60 3.15 13.49 16.90
N ASN A 61 1.89 13.07 16.86
CA ASN A 61 1.22 12.75 15.60
C ASN A 61 0.95 13.99 14.72
N TYR A 62 0.66 15.15 15.34
CA TYR A 62 0.56 16.42 14.61
C TYR A 62 1.88 16.78 13.94
N TYR A 63 3.00 16.68 14.67
CA TYR A 63 4.32 16.88 14.12
C TYR A 63 4.63 15.90 12.97
N MET A 64 4.34 14.61 13.16
CA MET A 64 4.61 13.58 12.16
C MET A 64 3.80 13.79 10.88
N ALA A 65 2.53 14.20 10.97
CA ALA A 65 1.71 14.53 9.82
C ALA A 65 2.28 15.73 9.05
N THR A 66 2.67 16.80 9.76
CA THR A 66 3.27 18.01 9.18
C THR A 66 4.65 17.73 8.56
N ARG A 67 5.48 16.93 9.24
CA ARG A 67 6.79 16.51 8.73
C ARG A 67 6.65 15.63 7.47
N SER A 68 5.65 14.77 7.40
CA SER A 68 5.39 13.98 6.21
C SER A 68 5.07 14.88 5.02
N LEU A 69 4.25 15.92 5.19
CA LEU A 69 3.96 16.91 4.16
C LEU A 69 5.23 17.65 3.69
N LYS A 70 6.10 18.07 4.64
CA LYS A 70 7.41 18.67 4.30
C LYS A 70 8.23 17.81 3.34
N ASN A 71 8.15 16.48 3.46
CA ASN A 71 9.03 15.54 2.78
C ASN A 71 8.40 14.90 1.52
N LEU A 72 7.17 15.24 1.15
CA LEU A 72 6.54 14.74 -0.07
C LEU A 72 7.04 15.49 -1.31
N SER A 73 7.41 14.74 -2.35
CA SER A 73 7.97 15.28 -3.59
C SER A 73 6.95 16.05 -4.45
N GLU A 74 5.66 15.77 -4.26
CA GLU A 74 4.56 16.38 -5.00
C GLU A 74 4.31 17.85 -4.62
N LEU A 75 4.87 18.30 -3.50
CA LEU A 75 4.77 19.69 -3.05
C LEU A 75 5.92 20.54 -3.58
N ASN A 76 5.61 21.78 -3.96
CA ASN A 76 6.64 22.73 -4.39
C ASN A 76 7.51 23.21 -3.22
N SER A 77 8.66 23.83 -3.52
CA SER A 77 9.65 24.26 -2.52
C SER A 77 9.05 25.24 -1.50
N LYS A 78 8.16 26.14 -1.92
CA LYS A 78 7.52 27.11 -1.01
C LYS A 78 6.61 26.45 0.00
N GLU A 79 5.81 25.46 -0.43
CA GLU A 79 4.95 24.69 0.45
C GLU A 79 5.78 23.86 1.43
N ARG A 80 6.85 23.22 0.97
CA ARG A 80 7.74 22.43 1.84
C ARG A 80 8.42 23.29 2.90
N LEU A 81 8.87 24.52 2.55
CA LEU A 81 9.41 25.47 3.51
C LEU A 81 8.37 25.90 4.56
N ALA A 82 7.13 26.16 4.15
CA ALA A 82 6.07 26.50 5.09
C ALA A 82 5.80 25.37 6.10
N TYR A 83 5.82 24.10 5.65
CA TYR A 83 5.71 22.95 6.55
C TYR A 83 6.95 22.75 7.44
N ALA A 84 8.14 23.12 6.96
CA ALA A 84 9.35 23.11 7.78
C ALA A 84 9.25 24.11 8.96
N ASP A 85 8.79 25.33 8.68
CA ASP A 85 8.53 26.35 9.70
C ASP A 85 7.45 25.93 10.70
N GLU A 86 6.40 25.26 10.20
CA GLU A 86 5.33 24.74 11.06
C GLU A 86 5.85 23.60 11.95
N CYS A 87 6.67 22.68 11.46
CA CYS A 87 7.30 21.64 12.27
C CYS A 87 8.11 22.24 13.42
N LYS A 88 8.85 23.32 13.16
CA LYS A 88 9.61 24.03 14.21
C LYS A 88 8.68 24.60 15.29
N LYS A 89 7.60 25.28 14.89
CA LYS A 89 6.62 25.83 15.83
C LYS A 89 5.96 24.73 16.66
N ILE A 90 5.59 23.60 16.04
CA ILE A 90 5.01 22.45 16.74
C ILE A 90 5.98 21.93 17.79
N SER A 91 7.25 21.70 17.43
CA SER A 91 8.27 21.23 18.37
C SER A 91 8.48 22.20 19.55
N ASP A 92 8.61 23.50 19.27
CA ASP A 92 8.81 24.52 20.30
C ASP A 92 7.60 24.62 21.27
N ASN A 93 6.38 24.54 20.74
CA ASN A 93 5.16 24.60 21.52
C ASN A 93 4.93 23.31 22.34
N ALA A 94 5.19 22.14 21.73
CA ALA A 94 5.13 20.86 22.43
C ALA A 94 6.09 20.84 23.61
N TYR A 95 7.33 21.29 23.44
CA TYR A 95 8.28 21.33 24.55
C TYR A 95 7.85 22.30 25.68
N LYS A 96 7.19 23.43 25.34
CA LYS A 96 6.64 24.33 26.36
C LYS A 96 5.47 23.70 27.14
N ALA A 97 4.58 23.00 26.43
CA ALA A 97 3.41 22.38 27.05
C ALA A 97 3.78 21.10 27.87
N ILE A 98 4.62 20.23 27.28
CA ILE A 98 4.93 18.91 27.86
C ILE A 98 6.44 18.64 28.01
N PRO A 99 7.21 19.50 28.74
CA PRO A 99 8.68 19.41 28.79
C PRO A 99 9.21 18.17 29.51
N ASN A 100 8.37 17.52 30.31
CA ASN A 100 8.74 16.35 31.12
C ASN A 100 8.25 15.02 30.51
N THR A 101 7.82 15.01 29.25
CA THR A 101 7.40 13.82 28.55
C THR A 101 8.47 13.34 27.57
N PHE A 102 8.35 12.08 27.13
CA PHE A 102 9.18 11.53 26.08
C PHE A 102 9.01 12.35 24.78
N GLU A 103 7.77 12.59 24.37
CA GLU A 103 7.41 13.27 23.11
C GLU A 103 7.95 14.69 23.06
N GLY A 104 7.77 15.48 24.14
CA GLY A 104 8.27 16.85 24.19
C GLY A 104 9.78 16.94 23.98
N ASN A 105 10.55 16.06 24.61
CA ASN A 105 12.00 16.00 24.45
C ASN A 105 12.41 15.39 23.09
N HIS A 106 11.73 14.31 22.65
CA HIS A 106 12.02 13.66 21.38
C HIS A 106 11.80 14.61 20.18
N LEU A 107 10.74 15.42 20.18
CA LEU A 107 10.45 16.36 19.10
C LEU A 107 11.50 17.46 18.99
N VAL A 108 12.05 17.97 20.08
CA VAL A 108 13.15 18.95 20.05
C VAL A 108 14.39 18.36 19.37
N TRP A 109 14.76 17.12 19.71
CA TRP A 109 15.87 16.43 19.08
C TRP A 109 15.58 16.16 17.59
N TYR A 110 14.40 15.65 17.31
CA TYR A 110 14.02 15.25 15.94
C TYR A 110 13.93 16.44 14.98
N GLN A 111 13.55 17.64 15.49
CA GLN A 111 13.56 18.89 14.73
C GLN A 111 14.96 19.48 14.54
N SER A 112 15.93 19.10 15.36
CA SER A 112 17.29 19.62 15.28
C SER A 112 18.16 19.01 14.19
N ASP A 113 17.63 18.04 13.42
CA ASP A 113 18.36 17.27 12.41
C ASP A 113 19.69 16.68 12.95
N HIS A 114 19.63 16.12 14.18
CA HIS A 114 20.75 15.49 14.90
C HIS A 114 21.91 16.43 15.33
N ASP A 115 21.67 17.73 15.44
CA ASP A 115 22.68 18.68 15.94
C ASP A 115 23.07 18.31 17.38
N ALA A 116 24.37 18.06 17.61
CA ALA A 116 24.91 17.59 18.87
C ALA A 116 24.59 18.48 20.08
N LYS A 117 24.36 19.79 19.89
CA LYS A 117 23.96 20.71 20.97
C LYS A 117 22.60 20.36 21.59
N TYR A 118 21.75 19.63 20.86
CA TYR A 118 20.44 19.14 21.33
C TYR A 118 20.47 17.71 21.88
N LEU A 119 21.62 17.04 21.94
CA LEU A 119 21.77 15.67 22.42
C LEU A 119 21.11 15.43 23.78
N LYS A 120 21.16 16.40 24.69
CA LYS A 120 20.54 16.30 26.00
C LYS A 120 19.05 15.95 25.96
N TYR A 121 18.34 16.37 24.91
CA TYR A 121 16.90 16.11 24.77
C TYR A 121 16.60 14.66 24.41
N ILE A 122 17.33 14.06 23.48
CA ILE A 122 17.10 12.64 23.18
C ILE A 122 17.56 11.73 24.32
N LEU A 123 18.63 12.10 25.05
CA LEU A 123 19.04 11.38 26.24
C LEU A 123 17.98 11.49 27.34
N LYS A 124 17.36 12.68 27.52
CA LYS A 124 16.26 12.87 28.48
C LYS A 124 15.00 12.08 28.06
N ALA A 125 14.63 12.08 26.78
CA ALA A 125 13.54 11.25 26.27
C ALA A 125 13.78 9.77 26.58
N TYR A 126 14.97 9.26 26.30
CA TYR A 126 15.36 7.88 26.59
C TYR A 126 15.34 7.58 28.12
N GLU A 127 15.78 8.51 28.96
CA GLU A 127 15.70 8.36 30.42
C GLU A 127 14.25 8.25 30.90
N ILE A 128 13.33 9.06 30.34
CA ILE A 128 11.89 9.03 30.69
C ILE A 128 11.26 7.69 30.26
N ASN A 129 11.54 7.22 29.07
CA ASN A 129 11.03 5.93 28.59
C ASN A 129 12.10 5.16 27.80
N PRO A 130 12.93 4.34 28.46
CA PRO A 130 14.01 3.58 27.80
C PRO A 130 13.52 2.42 26.93
N TYR A 131 12.23 2.12 26.96
CA TYR A 131 11.61 1.07 26.12
C TYR A 131 10.95 1.61 24.85
N ASP A 132 10.92 2.92 24.66
CA ASP A 132 10.37 3.54 23.46
C ASP A 132 11.39 3.49 22.32
N SER A 133 11.09 2.67 21.32
CA SER A 133 11.95 2.42 20.17
C SER A 133 12.24 3.66 19.32
N ARG A 134 11.41 4.70 19.42
CA ARG A 134 11.60 5.96 18.68
C ARG A 134 12.93 6.63 19.03
N SER A 135 13.44 6.43 20.25
CA SER A 135 14.75 6.94 20.66
C SER A 135 15.93 6.14 20.10
N TYR A 136 15.74 4.85 19.78
CA TYR A 136 16.85 3.94 19.42
C TYR A 136 17.54 4.34 18.12
N VAL A 137 16.77 4.66 17.08
CA VAL A 137 17.32 5.10 15.77
C VAL A 137 18.14 6.38 15.94
N SER A 138 17.63 7.35 16.70
CA SER A 138 18.34 8.60 16.99
C SER A 138 19.65 8.38 17.72
N LEU A 139 19.65 7.51 18.74
CA LEU A 139 20.84 7.22 19.56
C LEU A 139 21.85 6.38 18.80
N LEU A 140 21.44 5.32 18.06
CA LEU A 140 22.37 4.57 17.25
C LEU A 140 23.05 5.44 16.17
N THR A 141 22.30 6.35 15.54
CA THR A 141 22.85 7.30 14.57
C THR A 141 23.85 8.23 15.22
N HIS A 142 23.52 8.80 16.38
CA HIS A 142 24.45 9.65 17.13
C HIS A 142 25.74 8.91 17.50
N TYR A 143 25.65 7.68 17.99
CA TYR A 143 26.84 6.89 18.36
C TYR A 143 27.62 6.40 17.14
N TYR A 144 26.99 6.16 16.02
CA TYR A 144 27.68 5.92 14.73
C TYR A 144 28.50 7.17 14.31
N LEU A 145 27.88 8.35 14.32
CA LEU A 145 28.53 9.61 13.96
C LEU A 145 29.70 10.00 14.88
N THR A 146 29.63 9.62 16.15
CA THR A 146 30.66 9.91 17.15
C THR A 146 31.70 8.81 17.28
N PHE A 147 31.57 7.70 16.51
CA PHE A 147 32.46 6.52 16.58
C PHE A 147 32.48 5.84 17.94
N ASN A 148 31.41 5.95 18.72
CA ASN A 148 31.22 5.19 19.95
C ASN A 148 30.69 3.80 19.62
N THR A 149 31.60 2.89 19.29
CA THR A 149 31.26 1.54 18.81
C THR A 149 30.47 0.71 19.84
N GLU A 150 30.76 0.84 21.13
CA GLU A 150 30.07 0.08 22.17
C GLU A 150 28.58 0.48 22.22
N LYS A 151 28.30 1.76 22.34
CA LYS A 151 26.94 2.27 22.40
C LYS A 151 26.20 2.09 21.07
N TYR A 152 26.87 2.25 19.95
CA TYR A 152 26.31 1.96 18.64
C TYR A 152 25.82 0.51 18.56
N ASN A 153 26.65 -0.45 18.95
CA ASN A 153 26.29 -1.87 18.96
C ASN A 153 25.12 -2.17 19.90
N GLU A 154 25.11 -1.56 21.10
CA GLU A 154 24.02 -1.70 22.06
C GLU A 154 22.69 -1.26 21.43
N PHE A 155 22.64 -0.07 20.82
CA PHE A 155 21.39 0.45 20.25
C PHE A 155 20.99 -0.25 18.95
N CYS A 156 21.93 -0.77 18.17
CA CYS A 156 21.65 -1.67 17.07
C CYS A 156 20.92 -2.93 17.53
N ASP A 157 21.42 -3.58 18.59
CA ASP A 157 20.79 -4.78 19.17
C ASP A 157 19.39 -4.48 19.73
N ARG A 158 19.22 -3.37 20.45
CA ARG A 158 17.92 -2.94 20.93
C ARG A 158 16.93 -2.70 19.81
N PHE A 159 17.33 -1.97 18.77
CA PHE A 159 16.46 -1.67 17.63
C PHE A 159 16.12 -2.93 16.81
N TYR A 160 17.07 -3.84 16.65
CA TYR A 160 16.82 -5.13 16.00
C TYR A 160 15.74 -5.95 16.75
N LYS A 161 15.80 -5.99 18.08
CA LYS A 161 14.89 -6.78 18.92
C LYS A 161 13.44 -6.27 18.91
N VAL A 162 13.20 -4.99 18.68
CA VAL A 162 11.82 -4.46 18.56
C VAL A 162 11.17 -4.80 17.23
N ASN A 163 11.92 -5.34 16.25
CA ASN A 163 11.43 -5.87 14.98
C ASN A 163 10.56 -4.87 14.18
N GLU A 164 10.97 -3.61 14.15
CA GLU A 164 10.24 -2.55 13.43
C GLU A 164 10.58 -2.49 11.94
N ILE A 165 11.73 -3.03 11.53
CA ILE A 165 12.11 -3.14 10.12
C ILE A 165 11.45 -4.41 9.56
N ALA A 166 10.74 -4.25 8.44
CA ALA A 166 10.05 -5.38 7.80
C ALA A 166 11.03 -6.44 7.28
N ALA A 167 10.64 -7.72 7.34
CA ALA A 167 11.47 -8.84 6.88
C ALA A 167 11.94 -8.70 5.41
N PRO A 168 11.13 -8.21 4.45
CA PRO A 168 11.60 -7.98 3.09
C PRO A 168 12.77 -7.00 3.01
N VAL A 169 12.81 -5.98 3.88
CA VAL A 169 13.90 -4.99 3.91
C VAL A 169 15.21 -5.63 4.39
N TYR A 170 15.14 -6.48 5.44
CA TYR A 170 16.32 -7.23 5.89
C TYR A 170 16.84 -8.22 4.84
N ASN A 171 15.95 -8.91 4.14
CA ASN A 171 16.36 -9.85 3.09
C ASN A 171 17.01 -9.12 1.90
N TRP A 172 16.46 -7.97 1.52
CA TRP A 172 17.06 -7.10 0.51
C TRP A 172 18.47 -6.64 0.95
N ALA A 173 18.60 -6.16 2.20
CA ALA A 173 19.88 -5.71 2.75
C ALA A 173 20.92 -6.83 2.82
N TYR A 174 20.51 -8.04 3.19
CA TYR A 174 21.37 -9.22 3.14
C TYR A 174 21.93 -9.45 1.72
N ASN A 175 21.05 -9.51 0.73
CA ASN A 175 21.45 -9.72 -0.65
C ASN A 175 22.33 -8.59 -1.19
N MET A 176 22.06 -7.35 -0.82
CA MET A 176 22.91 -6.22 -1.16
C MET A 176 24.32 -6.42 -0.60
N LEU A 177 24.45 -6.72 0.70
CA LEU A 177 25.77 -6.90 1.36
C LEU A 177 26.57 -8.08 0.79
N VAL A 178 25.96 -9.26 0.60
CA VAL A 178 26.66 -10.45 0.09
C VAL A 178 27.02 -10.33 -1.39
N GLY A 179 26.39 -9.41 -2.11
CA GLY A 179 26.70 -9.12 -3.51
C GLY A 179 27.99 -8.33 -3.73
N LEU A 180 28.53 -7.70 -2.67
CA LEU A 180 29.70 -6.82 -2.75
C LEU A 180 31.02 -7.60 -2.65
N ASP A 181 32.10 -6.96 -3.10
CA ASP A 181 33.47 -7.46 -2.87
C ASP A 181 33.87 -7.36 -1.39
N GLU A 182 34.94 -8.05 -1.00
CA GLU A 182 35.50 -7.95 0.34
C GLU A 182 36.00 -6.53 0.62
N ASN A 183 35.83 -6.08 1.87
CA ASN A 183 36.24 -4.75 2.33
C ASN A 183 35.69 -3.59 1.47
N ALA A 184 34.51 -3.77 0.89
CA ALA A 184 33.90 -2.74 0.03
C ALA A 184 33.38 -1.55 0.83
N ILE A 185 33.32 -0.40 0.16
CA ILE A 185 32.51 0.77 0.58
C ILE A 185 31.24 0.76 -0.26
N VAL A 186 30.06 0.92 0.38
CA VAL A 186 28.80 1.08 -0.31
C VAL A 186 28.06 2.33 0.15
N PHE A 187 27.68 3.18 -0.80
CA PHE A 187 26.85 4.34 -0.56
C PHE A 187 25.38 3.97 -0.57
N THR A 188 24.63 4.43 0.44
CA THR A 188 23.19 4.30 0.61
C THR A 188 22.56 5.68 0.74
N ALA A 189 21.24 5.82 0.48
CA ALA A 189 20.60 7.13 0.46
C ALA A 189 19.51 7.32 1.51
N GLY A 190 18.86 6.25 1.97
CA GLY A 190 17.71 6.31 2.87
C GLY A 190 17.93 5.56 4.19
N ASP A 191 16.91 5.59 5.03
CA ASP A 191 16.94 4.91 6.32
C ASP A 191 16.88 3.39 6.16
N ASN A 192 16.00 2.90 5.26
CA ASN A 192 15.78 1.47 5.07
C ASN A 192 17.01 0.76 4.48
N ASP A 193 17.72 1.38 3.57
CA ASP A 193 18.93 0.82 2.94
C ASP A 193 20.22 1.09 3.73
N THR A 194 20.12 1.83 4.86
CA THR A 194 21.22 2.11 5.77
C THR A 194 21.11 1.34 7.09
N TYR A 195 19.96 1.46 7.78
CA TYR A 195 19.82 0.82 9.10
C TYR A 195 19.73 -0.70 9.00
N SER A 196 19.06 -1.24 7.97
CA SER A 196 18.96 -2.71 7.84
C SER A 196 20.31 -3.41 7.61
N PRO A 197 21.24 -2.92 6.74
CA PRO A 197 22.60 -3.44 6.70
C PRO A 197 23.35 -3.30 8.03
N TRP A 198 23.27 -2.15 8.69
CA TRP A 198 23.94 -1.94 9.99
C TRP A 198 23.47 -2.96 11.04
N MET A 199 22.14 -3.23 11.11
CA MET A 199 21.60 -4.25 12.02
C MET A 199 22.15 -5.64 11.67
N LEU A 200 22.19 -6.00 10.38
CA LEU A 200 22.72 -7.29 9.95
C LEU A 200 24.23 -7.43 10.25
N GLN A 201 25.00 -6.37 10.08
CA GLN A 201 26.42 -6.36 10.39
C GLN A 201 26.69 -6.55 11.88
N VAL A 202 26.01 -5.76 12.73
CA VAL A 202 26.22 -5.76 14.19
C VAL A 202 25.63 -7.00 14.84
N VAL A 203 24.36 -7.33 14.55
CA VAL A 203 23.62 -8.37 15.30
C VAL A 203 23.82 -9.76 14.71
N LYS A 204 24.02 -9.86 13.41
CA LYS A 204 24.16 -11.13 12.70
C LYS A 204 25.56 -11.40 12.14
N SER A 205 26.48 -10.47 12.29
CA SER A 205 27.83 -10.56 11.74
C SER A 205 27.87 -10.81 10.22
N ILE A 206 26.86 -10.28 9.50
CA ILE A 206 26.79 -10.39 8.05
C ILE A 206 27.63 -9.29 7.42
N ARG A 207 28.72 -9.68 6.76
CA ARG A 207 29.63 -8.79 6.05
C ARG A 207 30.06 -7.55 6.87
N PRO A 208 30.60 -7.74 8.10
CA PRO A 208 31.11 -6.65 8.94
C PRO A 208 32.35 -5.96 8.34
N ASP A 209 32.95 -6.55 7.31
CA ASP A 209 34.04 -5.99 6.51
C ASP A 209 33.60 -4.83 5.60
N VAL A 210 32.32 -4.75 5.25
CA VAL A 210 31.79 -3.73 4.36
C VAL A 210 31.50 -2.42 5.11
N THR A 211 31.96 -1.30 4.59
CA THR A 211 31.61 0.04 5.12
C THR A 211 30.36 0.56 4.44
N VAL A 212 29.23 0.59 5.16
CA VAL A 212 27.96 1.17 4.68
C VAL A 212 27.89 2.63 5.06
N ILE A 213 27.79 3.52 4.08
CA ILE A 213 27.83 4.97 4.26
C ILE A 213 26.56 5.59 3.68
N ASN A 214 25.74 6.21 4.56
CA ASN A 214 24.63 7.04 4.10
C ASN A 214 25.15 8.37 3.54
N THR A 215 24.76 8.71 2.32
CA THR A 215 25.23 9.92 1.62
C THR A 215 24.87 11.21 2.35
N SER A 216 23.70 11.26 3.00
CA SER A 216 23.30 12.44 3.76
C SER A 216 24.19 12.70 4.99
N LEU A 217 24.69 11.64 5.62
CA LEU A 217 25.59 11.76 6.80
C LEU A 217 26.96 12.28 6.41
N LEU A 218 27.41 12.13 5.16
CA LEU A 218 28.66 12.70 4.66
C LEU A 218 28.63 14.23 4.59
N ASN A 219 27.47 14.84 4.60
CA ASN A 219 27.34 16.30 4.65
C ASN A 219 27.72 16.86 6.03
N LEU A 220 27.80 16.03 7.07
CA LEU A 220 28.26 16.41 8.39
C LEU A 220 29.79 16.44 8.43
N ASP A 221 30.39 17.64 8.44
CA ASP A 221 31.82 17.85 8.32
C ASP A 221 32.64 17.07 9.34
N ASP A 222 32.27 17.13 10.62
CA ASP A 222 32.99 16.42 11.69
C ASP A 222 32.98 14.90 11.52
N PHE A 223 31.88 14.34 11.07
CA PHE A 223 31.76 12.90 10.78
C PHE A 223 32.60 12.53 9.56
N ARG A 224 32.45 13.29 8.47
CA ARG A 224 33.19 13.06 7.22
C ARG A 224 34.69 13.04 7.42
N VAL A 225 35.23 14.04 8.13
CA VAL A 225 36.68 14.12 8.42
C VAL A 225 37.15 12.87 9.16
N LYS A 226 36.45 12.45 10.20
CA LYS A 226 36.79 11.24 10.96
C LYS A 226 36.66 9.96 10.14
N LEU A 227 35.62 9.87 9.30
CA LEU A 227 35.37 8.72 8.44
C LEU A 227 36.45 8.58 7.38
N LEU A 228 36.80 9.64 6.65
CA LEU A 228 37.86 9.63 5.63
C LEU A 228 39.20 9.25 6.25
N LYS A 229 39.52 9.79 7.42
CA LYS A 229 40.74 9.41 8.17
C LYS A 229 40.71 7.92 8.53
N LYS A 230 39.59 7.37 9.02
CA LYS A 230 39.45 5.93 9.34
C LYS A 230 39.63 5.05 8.11
N LEU A 231 39.18 5.48 6.96
CA LEU A 231 39.32 4.78 5.68
C LEU A 231 40.68 5.05 4.99
N GLU A 232 41.54 5.84 5.62
CA GLU A 232 42.83 6.28 5.05
C GLU A 232 42.69 6.98 3.68
N ILE A 233 41.52 7.59 3.45
CA ILE A 233 41.26 8.41 2.27
C ILE A 233 41.78 9.84 2.55
N GLU A 234 42.36 10.47 1.54
CA GLU A 234 42.87 11.85 1.64
C GLU A 234 41.80 12.80 2.15
N PRO A 235 42.16 13.82 2.96
CA PRO A 235 41.19 14.80 3.45
C PRO A 235 40.47 15.54 2.30
N PHE A 236 39.18 15.79 2.49
CA PHE A 236 38.42 16.64 1.60
C PHE A 236 38.38 18.06 2.15
N ASN A 237 38.97 19.00 1.44
CA ASN A 237 39.32 20.35 1.94
C ASN A 237 38.16 21.37 1.87
N PHE A 238 36.97 20.96 1.44
CA PHE A 238 35.79 21.80 1.38
C PHE A 238 34.85 21.50 2.54
N ARG A 239 34.12 22.51 3.00
CA ARG A 239 33.06 22.35 4.00
C ARG A 239 31.69 22.37 3.32
N MET A 240 30.79 21.46 3.74
CA MET A 240 29.45 21.40 3.15
C MET A 240 28.58 22.58 3.57
N ASP A 241 28.86 23.23 4.72
CA ASP A 241 28.17 24.43 5.19
C ASP A 241 28.56 25.73 4.43
N GLU A 242 29.50 25.64 3.51
CA GLU A 242 29.87 26.75 2.58
C GLU A 242 28.88 26.89 1.43
N ALA A 243 28.06 25.86 1.15
CA ALA A 243 27.03 25.91 0.12
C ALA A 243 25.93 26.91 0.48
N LYS A 244 25.67 27.86 -0.44
CA LYS A 244 24.66 28.92 -0.27
C LYS A 244 23.33 28.59 -0.97
N THR A 245 23.40 27.76 -1.97
CA THR A 245 22.24 27.33 -2.78
C THR A 245 22.17 25.81 -2.86
N GLU A 246 21.02 25.27 -3.30
CA GLU A 246 20.88 23.84 -3.57
C GLU A 246 21.84 23.37 -4.68
N GLU A 247 22.14 24.24 -5.65
CA GLU A 247 23.10 23.96 -6.73
C GLU A 247 24.53 23.86 -6.18
N ASP A 248 24.95 24.81 -5.31
CA ASP A 248 26.25 24.74 -4.65
C ASP A 248 26.40 23.45 -3.82
N ALA A 249 25.37 23.10 -3.09
CA ALA A 249 25.35 21.87 -2.27
C ALA A 249 25.50 20.60 -3.13
N LEU A 250 24.81 20.53 -4.27
CA LEU A 250 24.92 19.43 -5.21
C LEU A 250 26.32 19.37 -5.84
N GLU A 251 26.89 20.53 -6.23
CA GLU A 251 28.25 20.61 -6.79
C GLU A 251 29.29 20.14 -5.77
N LEU A 252 29.21 20.59 -4.51
CA LEU A 252 30.11 20.14 -3.44
C LEU A 252 29.98 18.66 -3.16
N GLN A 253 28.75 18.12 -3.14
CA GLN A 253 28.50 16.69 -2.97
C GLN A 253 29.11 15.87 -4.11
N ASN A 254 28.98 16.33 -5.35
CA ASN A 254 29.60 15.70 -6.51
C ASN A 254 31.13 15.71 -6.44
N LYS A 255 31.72 16.83 -6.01
CA LYS A 255 33.17 16.95 -5.76
C LYS A 255 33.63 15.98 -4.67
N LEU A 256 32.85 15.82 -3.61
CA LEU A 256 33.14 14.87 -2.54
C LEU A 256 33.12 13.42 -3.03
N PHE A 257 32.11 13.03 -3.82
CA PHE A 257 32.05 11.68 -4.40
C PHE A 257 33.22 11.42 -5.35
N GLN A 258 33.54 12.37 -6.23
CA GLN A 258 34.70 12.29 -7.12
C GLN A 258 36.00 12.15 -6.33
N HIS A 259 36.11 12.90 -5.22
CA HIS A 259 37.29 12.82 -4.34
C HIS A 259 37.42 11.41 -3.72
N ILE A 260 36.34 10.85 -3.19
CA ILE A 260 36.37 9.49 -2.60
C ILE A 260 36.67 8.45 -3.68
N PHE A 261 36.07 8.54 -4.87
CA PHE A 261 36.34 7.61 -5.97
C PHE A 261 37.78 7.63 -6.44
N SER A 262 38.38 8.83 -6.53
CA SER A 262 39.76 9.01 -6.98
C SER A 262 40.78 8.57 -5.92
N ASN A 263 40.44 8.65 -4.63
CA ASN A 263 41.36 8.34 -3.51
C ASN A 263 41.00 7.06 -2.75
N LYS A 264 40.16 6.19 -3.35
CA LYS A 264 39.65 4.97 -2.72
C LYS A 264 40.68 3.91 -2.37
N LYS A 265 41.95 4.11 -2.73
CA LYS A 265 43.05 3.16 -2.52
C LYS A 265 42.68 1.74 -2.99
N GLY A 266 42.74 0.76 -2.12
CA GLY A 266 42.38 -0.64 -2.40
C GLY A 266 40.91 -0.99 -2.27
N TYR A 267 40.05 -0.05 -1.86
CA TYR A 267 38.63 -0.33 -1.70
C TYR A 267 37.89 -0.49 -3.03
N SER A 268 37.05 -1.51 -3.12
CA SER A 268 35.98 -1.55 -4.11
C SER A 268 34.83 -0.65 -3.66
N VAL A 269 34.46 0.34 -4.48
CA VAL A 269 33.41 1.29 -4.12
C VAL A 269 32.15 1.01 -4.91
N TYR A 270 31.03 0.99 -4.21
CA TYR A 270 29.71 0.70 -4.73
C TYR A 270 28.71 1.81 -4.38
N VAL A 271 27.69 1.93 -5.21
CA VAL A 271 26.49 2.73 -4.96
C VAL A 271 25.31 1.77 -4.92
N SER A 272 24.54 1.79 -3.86
CA SER A 272 23.28 1.01 -3.77
C SER A 272 22.32 1.39 -4.89
N GLY A 273 21.56 0.43 -5.39
CA GLY A 273 20.53 0.71 -6.39
C GLY A 273 19.47 1.72 -5.92
N THR A 274 19.26 1.84 -4.61
CA THR A 274 18.39 2.86 -4.00
C THR A 274 19.01 4.25 -3.99
N ALA A 275 20.34 4.37 -4.10
CA ALA A 275 21.08 5.64 -4.09
C ALA A 275 21.54 6.09 -5.48
N ILE A 276 21.36 5.28 -6.52
CA ILE A 276 21.94 5.52 -7.87
C ILE A 276 21.55 6.86 -8.47
N PHE A 277 20.34 7.36 -8.18
CA PHE A 277 19.83 8.63 -8.70
C PHE A 277 20.69 9.83 -8.33
N GLN A 278 21.48 9.77 -7.24
CA GLN A 278 22.40 10.82 -6.82
C GLN A 278 23.72 10.82 -7.63
N PHE A 279 24.02 9.73 -8.34
CA PHE A 279 25.33 9.52 -9.01
C PHE A 279 25.22 9.42 -10.52
N GLN A 280 24.04 9.10 -11.07
CA GLN A 280 23.88 8.77 -12.48
C GLN A 280 24.21 9.93 -13.44
N ASN A 281 23.99 11.18 -13.03
CA ASN A 281 24.25 12.32 -13.91
C ASN A 281 25.76 12.58 -14.15
N GLN A 282 26.61 12.25 -13.18
CA GLN A 282 28.05 12.54 -13.25
C GLN A 282 28.91 11.30 -13.47
N PHE A 283 28.44 10.11 -13.06
CA PHE A 283 29.26 8.90 -13.00
C PHE A 283 28.67 7.74 -13.79
N SER A 284 27.65 7.96 -14.63
CA SER A 284 26.94 6.90 -15.36
C SER A 284 27.85 6.02 -16.23
N ASP A 285 28.92 6.60 -16.79
CA ASP A 285 29.91 5.90 -17.62
C ASP A 285 30.87 5.02 -16.83
N LYS A 286 30.98 5.22 -15.50
CA LYS A 286 31.89 4.51 -14.59
C LYS A 286 31.18 3.65 -13.56
N LEU A 287 29.85 3.62 -13.56
CA LEU A 287 29.03 2.84 -12.64
C LEU A 287 28.42 1.63 -13.34
N TYR A 288 28.93 0.46 -13.01
CA TYR A 288 28.55 -0.80 -13.63
C TYR A 288 27.61 -1.59 -12.72
N LEU A 289 26.42 -1.91 -13.21
CA LEU A 289 25.43 -2.70 -12.49
C LEU A 289 25.98 -4.10 -12.14
N THR A 290 25.94 -4.47 -10.86
CA THR A 290 26.49 -5.74 -10.34
C THR A 290 25.49 -6.58 -9.56
N GLY A 291 24.23 -6.17 -9.54
CA GLY A 291 23.14 -6.77 -8.79
C GLY A 291 22.30 -5.67 -8.14
N LEU A 292 22.17 -5.66 -6.82
CA LEU A 292 21.46 -4.62 -6.07
C LEU A 292 22.27 -3.33 -5.89
N SER A 293 23.47 -3.27 -6.46
CA SER A 293 24.38 -2.12 -6.40
C SER A 293 25.13 -1.95 -7.70
N TYR A 294 25.73 -0.77 -7.86
CA TYR A 294 26.58 -0.40 -8.99
C TYR A 294 28.03 -0.25 -8.50
N LYS A 295 28.96 -0.94 -9.14
CA LYS A 295 30.40 -0.84 -8.85
C LYS A 295 31.01 0.30 -9.62
N TYR A 296 31.75 1.18 -8.93
CA TYR A 296 32.57 2.19 -9.59
C TYR A 296 33.85 1.56 -10.15
N SER A 297 34.13 1.79 -11.43
CA SER A 297 35.35 1.32 -12.11
C SER A 297 35.76 2.29 -13.21
N GLU A 298 37.06 2.57 -13.31
CA GLU A 298 37.66 3.33 -14.41
C GLU A 298 37.76 2.50 -15.71
N THR A 299 37.65 1.19 -15.61
CA THR A 299 37.69 0.28 -16.75
C THR A 299 36.38 -0.52 -16.83
N SER A 300 36.01 -0.87 -18.05
CA SER A 300 34.83 -1.70 -18.27
C SER A 300 34.91 -3.02 -17.51
N ILE A 301 33.80 -3.43 -16.87
CA ILE A 301 33.67 -4.71 -16.20
C ILE A 301 32.57 -5.56 -16.85
N ASN A 302 32.72 -6.89 -16.77
CA ASN A 302 31.68 -7.80 -17.25
C ASN A 302 30.53 -7.87 -16.23
N SER A 303 29.63 -6.91 -16.31
CA SER A 303 28.46 -6.80 -15.41
C SER A 303 27.62 -8.07 -15.37
N ILE A 304 27.38 -8.73 -16.52
CA ILE A 304 26.49 -9.88 -16.56
C ILE A 304 27.06 -11.06 -15.79
N SER A 305 28.39 -11.28 -15.85
CA SER A 305 29.04 -12.34 -15.08
C SER A 305 28.92 -12.13 -13.58
N VAL A 306 29.00 -10.87 -13.13
CA VAL A 306 28.87 -10.53 -11.69
C VAL A 306 27.42 -10.68 -11.24
N ILE A 307 26.46 -10.17 -12.02
CA ILE A 307 25.03 -10.30 -11.73
C ILE A 307 24.64 -11.77 -11.65
N ARG A 308 25.06 -12.58 -12.64
CA ARG A 308 24.79 -14.01 -12.70
C ARG A 308 25.35 -14.74 -11.46
N ARG A 309 26.63 -14.48 -11.07
CA ARG A 309 27.22 -15.05 -9.87
C ARG A 309 26.43 -14.68 -8.61
N ASN A 310 26.00 -13.41 -8.47
CA ASN A 310 25.25 -12.95 -7.32
C ASN A 310 23.89 -13.63 -7.24
N TYR A 311 23.16 -13.67 -8.35
CA TYR A 311 21.86 -14.31 -8.48
C TYR A 311 21.93 -15.83 -8.22
N GLU A 312 22.81 -16.55 -8.92
CA GLU A 312 22.84 -18.01 -8.88
C GLU A 312 23.51 -18.60 -7.61
N LYS A 313 24.37 -17.82 -6.92
CA LYS A 313 25.23 -18.38 -5.86
C LYS A 313 25.20 -17.65 -4.52
N ARG A 314 24.71 -16.41 -4.46
CA ARG A 314 24.84 -15.58 -3.26
C ARG A 314 23.51 -15.11 -2.69
N TYR A 315 22.54 -14.78 -3.57
CA TYR A 315 21.28 -14.19 -3.15
C TYR A 315 20.33 -15.24 -2.60
N LEU A 316 19.63 -14.89 -1.54
CA LEU A 316 18.49 -15.61 -0.99
C LEU A 316 17.23 -14.94 -1.55
N LEU A 317 16.54 -15.61 -2.46
CA LEU A 317 15.43 -15.02 -3.22
C LEU A 317 14.05 -15.58 -2.86
N ASP A 318 14.00 -16.65 -2.06
CA ASP A 318 12.76 -17.32 -1.67
C ASP A 318 11.73 -16.36 -1.06
N TYR A 319 12.21 -15.32 -0.38
CA TYR A 319 11.37 -14.33 0.25
C TYR A 319 10.56 -13.48 -0.75
N LEU A 320 10.99 -13.36 -2.01
CA LEU A 320 10.29 -12.59 -3.05
C LEU A 320 8.95 -13.23 -3.43
N ASP A 321 8.82 -14.54 -3.22
CA ASP A 321 7.60 -15.31 -3.47
C ASP A 321 6.77 -15.52 -2.17
N GLN A 322 7.26 -15.06 -1.01
CA GLN A 322 6.58 -15.27 0.28
C GLN A 322 5.62 -14.13 0.62
N THR A 323 4.61 -14.48 1.42
CA THR A 323 3.75 -13.50 2.10
C THR A 323 4.18 -13.46 3.56
N PHE A 324 4.58 -12.29 4.03
CA PHE A 324 4.98 -12.09 5.41
C PHE A 324 3.77 -11.73 6.28
N SER A 325 3.88 -12.02 7.59
CA SER A 325 2.92 -11.50 8.58
C SER A 325 2.84 -9.97 8.47
N PHE A 326 1.68 -9.42 8.83
CA PHE A 326 1.44 -7.99 8.71
C PHE A 326 2.53 -7.16 9.43
N ASN A 327 3.12 -6.25 8.68
CA ASN A 327 3.96 -5.16 9.17
C ASN A 327 3.71 -3.96 8.26
N ILE A 328 3.45 -2.81 8.85
CA ILE A 328 3.11 -1.59 8.10
C ILE A 328 4.21 -1.19 7.09
N ALA A 329 5.45 -1.60 7.33
CA ALA A 329 6.58 -1.34 6.45
C ALA A 329 6.76 -2.37 5.31
N ASN A 330 5.90 -3.39 5.18
CA ASN A 330 6.04 -4.41 4.12
C ASN A 330 5.98 -3.78 2.73
N ASN A 331 5.09 -2.80 2.51
CA ASN A 331 4.99 -2.09 1.22
C ASN A 331 6.31 -1.38 0.86
N ARG A 332 7.06 -0.89 1.86
CA ARG A 332 8.39 -0.31 1.63
C ARG A 332 9.40 -1.37 1.19
N GLY A 333 9.32 -2.57 1.76
CA GLY A 333 10.09 -3.72 1.31
C GLY A 333 9.79 -4.06 -0.16
N ASP A 334 8.53 -4.08 -0.56
CA ASP A 334 8.12 -4.33 -1.94
C ASP A 334 8.63 -3.23 -2.90
N GLN A 335 8.60 -1.96 -2.50
CA GLN A 335 9.20 -0.86 -3.26
C GLN A 335 10.72 -1.00 -3.38
N MET A 336 11.42 -1.38 -2.31
CA MET A 336 12.88 -1.64 -2.36
C MET A 336 13.22 -2.81 -3.28
N ASN A 337 12.37 -3.84 -3.33
CA ASN A 337 12.56 -4.97 -4.22
C ASN A 337 12.51 -4.59 -5.70
N SER A 338 11.97 -3.42 -6.07
CA SER A 338 12.04 -2.93 -7.46
C SER A 338 13.49 -2.78 -7.98
N VAL A 339 14.46 -2.62 -7.09
CA VAL A 339 15.90 -2.58 -7.43
C VAL A 339 16.37 -3.87 -8.11
N TYR A 340 15.71 -5.01 -7.87
CA TYR A 340 16.00 -6.26 -8.58
C TYR A 340 15.61 -6.22 -10.06
N LEU A 341 14.71 -5.34 -10.48
CA LEU A 341 14.21 -5.35 -11.86
C LEU A 341 15.32 -5.14 -12.88
N ALA A 342 16.18 -4.15 -12.69
CA ALA A 342 17.26 -3.84 -13.63
C ALA A 342 18.24 -5.03 -13.82
N PRO A 343 18.82 -5.62 -12.77
CA PRO A 343 19.70 -6.79 -12.94
C PRO A 343 18.94 -8.03 -13.45
N PHE A 344 17.69 -8.23 -13.08
CA PHE A 344 16.91 -9.39 -13.51
C PHE A 344 16.50 -9.31 -14.96
N VAL A 345 16.14 -8.13 -15.49
CA VAL A 345 15.90 -7.91 -16.92
C VAL A 345 17.18 -8.19 -17.72
N LYS A 346 18.34 -7.76 -17.20
CA LYS A 346 19.63 -8.04 -17.83
C LYS A 346 19.95 -9.55 -17.87
N LEU A 347 19.63 -10.29 -16.80
CA LEU A 347 19.75 -11.75 -16.75
C LEU A 347 18.74 -12.44 -17.68
N TYR A 348 17.51 -11.98 -17.72
CA TYR A 348 16.48 -12.51 -18.60
C TYR A 348 16.94 -12.46 -20.05
N ASN A 349 17.45 -11.32 -20.51
CA ASN A 349 17.94 -11.15 -21.87
C ASN A 349 19.17 -12.07 -22.12
N HIS A 350 20.08 -12.15 -21.16
CA HIS A 350 21.25 -13.05 -21.26
C HIS A 350 20.84 -14.52 -21.37
N TYR A 351 19.93 -15.01 -20.51
CA TYR A 351 19.44 -16.39 -20.59
C TYR A 351 18.65 -16.67 -21.87
N LYS A 352 17.97 -15.66 -22.40
CA LYS A 352 17.29 -15.76 -23.71
C LYS A 352 18.31 -15.90 -24.84
N GLU A 353 19.38 -15.11 -24.83
CA GLU A 353 20.46 -15.15 -25.84
C GLU A 353 21.30 -16.44 -25.75
N THR A 354 21.47 -16.99 -24.56
CA THR A 354 22.23 -18.24 -24.32
C THR A 354 21.36 -19.49 -24.33
N GLU A 355 20.07 -19.36 -24.65
CA GLU A 355 19.09 -20.46 -24.70
C GLU A 355 18.93 -21.24 -23.38
N GLU A 356 19.23 -20.62 -22.24
CA GLU A 356 19.04 -21.19 -20.89
C GLU A 356 17.55 -21.03 -20.45
N ILE A 357 16.63 -21.71 -21.17
CA ILE A 357 15.17 -21.50 -21.11
C ILE A 357 14.59 -21.66 -19.70
N GLU A 358 15.04 -22.67 -18.92
CA GLU A 358 14.56 -22.88 -17.55
C GLU A 358 14.89 -21.68 -16.66
N LYS A 359 16.14 -21.20 -16.69
CA LYS A 359 16.58 -20.04 -15.93
C LYS A 359 15.88 -18.76 -16.36
N MET A 360 15.69 -18.60 -17.68
CA MET A 360 14.94 -17.50 -18.26
C MET A 360 13.50 -17.45 -17.69
N ASN A 361 12.81 -18.57 -17.60
CA ASN A 361 11.44 -18.65 -17.08
C ASN A 361 11.39 -18.36 -15.58
N VAL A 362 12.36 -18.84 -14.79
CA VAL A 362 12.44 -18.56 -13.35
C VAL A 362 12.64 -17.06 -13.11
N ILE A 363 13.61 -16.43 -13.78
CA ILE A 363 13.87 -15.00 -13.61
C ILE A 363 12.69 -14.13 -14.09
N LYS A 364 12.01 -14.54 -15.16
CA LYS A 364 10.79 -13.90 -15.66
C LYS A 364 9.70 -13.86 -14.61
N LYS A 365 9.50 -14.96 -13.87
CA LYS A 365 8.52 -15.03 -12.77
C LYS A 365 8.84 -14.00 -11.67
N TYR A 366 10.10 -13.90 -11.25
CA TYR A 366 10.51 -12.89 -10.28
C TYR A 366 10.28 -11.47 -10.79
N ILE A 367 10.64 -11.18 -12.04
CA ILE A 367 10.42 -9.85 -12.65
C ILE A 367 8.95 -9.47 -12.61
N ILE A 368 8.05 -10.36 -13.04
CA ILE A 368 6.61 -10.12 -13.05
C ILE A 368 6.07 -9.90 -11.63
N ASN A 369 6.49 -10.74 -10.67
CA ASN A 369 6.02 -10.63 -9.28
C ASN A 369 6.47 -9.30 -8.64
N ILE A 370 7.74 -8.93 -8.82
CA ILE A 370 8.29 -7.69 -8.27
C ILE A 370 7.64 -6.47 -8.94
N SER A 371 7.51 -6.45 -10.27
CA SER A 371 6.93 -5.32 -10.99
C SER A 371 5.48 -5.06 -10.56
N LYS A 372 4.71 -6.13 -10.34
CA LYS A 372 3.34 -6.05 -9.83
C LYS A 372 3.28 -5.44 -8.43
N LYS A 373 4.09 -5.95 -7.50
CA LYS A 373 4.12 -5.47 -6.10
C LYS A 373 4.65 -4.02 -5.98
N SER A 374 5.49 -3.59 -6.92
CA SER A 374 6.06 -2.23 -6.96
C SER A 374 5.31 -1.25 -7.85
N GLY A 375 4.22 -1.68 -8.52
CA GLY A 375 3.43 -0.82 -9.41
C GLY A 375 4.09 -0.49 -10.76
N GLN A 376 5.10 -1.28 -11.21
CA GLN A 376 5.86 -1.06 -12.45
C GLN A 376 5.52 -2.09 -13.56
N GLU A 377 4.35 -2.71 -13.49
CA GLU A 377 3.97 -3.83 -14.37
C GLU A 377 3.94 -3.45 -15.85
N THR A 378 3.40 -2.28 -16.18
CA THR A 378 3.29 -1.80 -17.57
C THR A 378 4.65 -1.59 -18.22
N GLU A 379 5.54 -0.85 -17.55
CA GLU A 379 6.87 -0.51 -18.04
C GLU A 379 7.74 -1.76 -18.27
N ILE A 380 7.66 -2.70 -17.35
CA ILE A 380 8.44 -3.95 -17.41
C ILE A 380 7.90 -4.89 -18.49
N SER A 381 6.59 -4.96 -18.69
CA SER A 381 5.99 -5.76 -19.74
C SER A 381 6.43 -5.32 -21.15
N GLU A 382 6.53 -4.02 -21.37
CA GLU A 382 7.07 -3.44 -22.61
C GLU A 382 8.55 -3.81 -22.78
N LEU A 383 9.35 -3.72 -21.72
CA LEU A 383 10.79 -3.95 -21.75
C LEU A 383 11.17 -5.42 -21.97
N LEU A 384 10.33 -6.36 -21.52
CA LEU A 384 10.50 -7.78 -21.77
C LEU A 384 10.10 -8.19 -23.21
N GLY A 385 9.59 -7.24 -24.03
CA GLY A 385 9.05 -7.52 -25.35
C GLY A 385 7.79 -8.41 -25.28
N VAL A 386 7.20 -8.49 -24.11
CA VAL A 386 5.88 -9.04 -23.89
C VAL A 386 4.94 -7.89 -24.23
N ALA A 387 4.64 -7.71 -25.52
CA ALA A 387 3.56 -6.83 -25.93
C ALA A 387 2.39 -7.16 -25.02
N ASN A 388 1.92 -6.19 -24.23
CA ASN A 388 0.84 -6.31 -23.25
C ASN A 388 0.14 -7.68 -23.33
N ALA A 389 0.82 -8.75 -22.92
CA ALA A 389 0.15 -9.97 -22.59
C ALA A 389 -0.69 -9.54 -21.39
N ALA A 390 -1.98 -9.38 -21.64
CA ALA A 390 -2.95 -9.22 -20.59
C ALA A 390 -2.53 -10.14 -19.45
N PRO A 391 -2.40 -9.66 -18.21
CA PRO A 391 -1.90 -10.44 -17.11
C PRO A 391 -2.72 -11.74 -17.07
N ASN A 392 -2.03 -12.84 -17.21
CA ASN A 392 -2.57 -14.20 -17.42
C ASN A 392 -3.22 -14.39 -18.80
N SER A 393 -2.58 -15.17 -19.67
CA SER A 393 -3.23 -15.70 -20.87
C SER A 393 -4.32 -16.68 -20.40
N PHE A 394 -5.50 -16.15 -20.15
CA PHE A 394 -6.69 -16.97 -20.00
C PHE A 394 -6.91 -17.70 -21.34
N ASN A 395 -7.12 -18.99 -21.27
CA ASN A 395 -7.54 -19.72 -22.46
C ASN A 395 -8.82 -19.09 -23.00
N THR A 396 -8.86 -18.82 -24.30
CA THR A 396 -10.06 -18.23 -24.92
C THR A 396 -11.11 -19.31 -25.13
N MET A 397 -12.29 -19.07 -24.57
CA MET A 397 -13.46 -19.91 -24.77
C MET A 397 -14.51 -19.21 -25.65
N LEU A 398 -15.32 -19.97 -26.33
CA LEU A 398 -16.45 -19.40 -27.07
C LEU A 398 -17.51 -18.88 -26.08
N MET A 399 -17.70 -17.56 -26.06
CA MET A 399 -18.72 -16.90 -25.25
C MET A 399 -19.85 -16.34 -26.11
N ASN A 400 -21.03 -16.33 -25.55
CA ASN A 400 -22.17 -15.66 -26.19
C ASN A 400 -22.17 -14.16 -25.80
N THR A 401 -21.46 -13.35 -26.57
CA THR A 401 -21.32 -11.89 -26.35
C THR A 401 -22.65 -11.19 -26.32
N LYS A 402 -23.64 -11.58 -27.15
CA LYS A 402 -25.00 -11.00 -27.13
C LYS A 402 -25.69 -11.23 -25.79
N LYS A 403 -25.42 -12.35 -25.12
CA LYS A 403 -25.96 -12.61 -23.77
C LYS A 403 -25.32 -11.71 -22.75
N ILE A 404 -23.98 -11.52 -22.81
CA ILE A 404 -23.23 -10.60 -21.96
C ILE A 404 -23.73 -9.18 -22.17
N GLU A 405 -23.74 -8.70 -23.42
CA GLU A 405 -24.15 -7.34 -23.77
C GLU A 405 -25.58 -6.98 -23.26
N LYS A 406 -26.51 -7.94 -23.27
CA LYS A 406 -27.87 -7.77 -22.75
C LYS A 406 -27.92 -7.60 -21.22
N GLN A 407 -26.89 -8.05 -20.49
CA GLN A 407 -26.81 -7.89 -19.04
C GLN A 407 -26.35 -6.49 -18.62
N PHE A 408 -25.76 -5.72 -19.54
CA PHE A 408 -25.24 -4.38 -19.26
C PHE A 408 -26.20 -3.29 -19.70
N VAL A 409 -26.32 -2.24 -18.90
CA VAL A 409 -27.09 -1.02 -19.19
C VAL A 409 -26.13 0.17 -19.23
N LEU A 410 -26.30 1.02 -20.24
CA LEU A 410 -25.56 2.28 -20.34
C LEU A 410 -25.99 3.20 -19.22
N LEU A 411 -25.03 3.74 -18.48
CA LEU A 411 -25.24 4.72 -17.43
C LEU A 411 -25.02 6.16 -17.94
N TYR A 412 -23.85 6.41 -18.47
CA TYR A 412 -23.42 7.67 -19.08
C TYR A 412 -22.16 7.44 -19.89
N ASP A 413 -21.90 8.27 -20.89
CA ASP A 413 -20.76 8.18 -21.79
C ASP A 413 -20.50 6.73 -22.26
N GLU A 414 -19.34 6.17 -22.01
CA GLU A 414 -18.94 4.79 -22.35
C GLU A 414 -19.09 3.80 -21.18
N ILE A 415 -19.68 4.22 -20.04
CA ILE A 415 -19.78 3.41 -18.84
C ILE A 415 -21.11 2.67 -18.76
N HIS A 416 -21.02 1.36 -18.64
CA HIS A 416 -22.16 0.47 -18.47
C HIS A 416 -22.06 -0.33 -17.17
N ALA A 417 -23.19 -0.55 -16.48
CA ALA A 417 -23.25 -1.44 -15.31
C ALA A 417 -23.93 -2.76 -15.66
N ASN A 418 -23.46 -3.86 -15.08
CA ASN A 418 -24.19 -5.11 -15.12
C ASN A 418 -25.50 -4.96 -14.31
N LYS A 419 -26.60 -5.47 -14.84
CA LYS A 419 -27.92 -5.47 -14.18
C LYS A 419 -27.89 -6.23 -12.86
N TYR A 420 -27.01 -7.20 -12.74
CA TYR A 420 -26.97 -8.18 -11.65
C TYR A 420 -25.61 -8.22 -10.97
N GLU A 421 -25.57 -8.68 -9.73
CA GLU A 421 -24.37 -9.16 -9.08
C GLU A 421 -23.81 -10.36 -9.86
N VAL A 422 -22.51 -10.62 -9.80
CA VAL A 422 -21.89 -11.81 -10.42
C VAL A 422 -22.40 -13.05 -9.73
N THR A 423 -22.88 -14.03 -10.53
CA THR A 423 -23.48 -15.26 -10.03
C THR A 423 -22.44 -16.37 -9.77
N ASN A 424 -22.79 -17.33 -8.91
CA ASN A 424 -21.98 -18.55 -8.70
C ASN A 424 -21.69 -19.28 -10.02
N SER A 425 -22.67 -19.37 -10.93
CA SER A 425 -22.50 -20.01 -12.24
C SER A 425 -21.48 -19.27 -13.12
N GLU A 426 -21.50 -17.94 -13.11
CA GLU A 426 -20.54 -17.13 -13.89
C GLU A 426 -19.14 -17.25 -13.31
N TYR A 427 -19.01 -17.14 -11.99
CA TYR A 427 -17.72 -17.25 -11.32
C TYR A 427 -17.13 -18.68 -11.41
N SER A 428 -17.95 -19.71 -11.39
CA SER A 428 -17.52 -21.09 -11.59
C SER A 428 -16.92 -21.34 -12.99
N LYS A 429 -17.36 -20.63 -14.02
CA LYS A 429 -16.74 -20.69 -15.36
C LYS A 429 -15.32 -20.12 -15.32
N PHE A 430 -15.14 -18.98 -14.67
CA PHE A 430 -13.83 -18.40 -14.45
C PHE A 430 -12.90 -19.37 -13.71
N LEU A 431 -13.35 -19.96 -12.59
CA LEU A 431 -12.55 -20.91 -11.81
C LEU A 431 -12.17 -22.16 -12.63
N LYS A 432 -13.03 -22.65 -13.51
CA LYS A 432 -12.72 -23.79 -14.39
C LYS A 432 -11.61 -23.46 -15.37
N GLU A 433 -11.59 -22.25 -15.91
CA GLU A 433 -10.57 -21.81 -16.88
C GLU A 433 -9.20 -21.61 -16.23
N ILE A 434 -9.17 -21.15 -14.98
CA ILE A 434 -7.91 -20.92 -14.26
C ILE A 434 -7.44 -22.13 -13.43
N LYS A 435 -8.16 -23.26 -13.47
CA LYS A 435 -7.94 -24.44 -12.60
C LYS A 435 -6.50 -24.93 -12.56
N ASN A 436 -5.77 -24.83 -13.66
CA ASN A 436 -4.39 -25.29 -13.79
C ASN A 436 -3.36 -24.15 -13.73
N THR A 437 -3.75 -23.01 -13.17
CA THR A 437 -2.86 -21.84 -13.01
C THR A 437 -2.62 -21.53 -11.52
N ASP A 438 -1.58 -20.76 -11.23
CA ASP A 438 -1.27 -20.27 -9.87
C ASP A 438 -2.38 -19.35 -9.30
N LEU A 439 -3.27 -18.87 -10.15
CA LEU A 439 -4.41 -18.05 -9.74
C LEU A 439 -5.52 -18.85 -9.07
N TYR A 440 -5.66 -20.13 -9.39
CA TYR A 440 -6.80 -20.93 -8.93
C TYR A 440 -6.96 -20.90 -7.41
N SER A 441 -5.89 -21.18 -6.67
CA SER A 441 -5.91 -21.17 -5.21
C SER A 441 -6.22 -19.81 -4.60
N LYS A 442 -5.79 -18.72 -5.26
CA LYS A 442 -6.00 -17.33 -4.82
C LYS A 442 -7.40 -16.80 -5.12
N CYS A 443 -8.07 -17.42 -6.10
CA CYS A 443 -9.42 -17.03 -6.53
C CYS A 443 -10.51 -17.97 -6.03
N LEU A 444 -10.17 -19.02 -5.27
CA LEU A 444 -11.16 -19.87 -4.62
C LEU A 444 -11.92 -19.07 -3.55
N PHE A 445 -13.19 -19.39 -3.41
CA PHE A 445 -14.02 -18.89 -2.32
C PHE A 445 -13.61 -19.51 -0.98
N ASP A 446 -13.67 -18.72 0.10
CA ASP A 446 -13.39 -19.19 1.45
C ASP A 446 -14.64 -19.83 2.08
N SER A 447 -14.80 -21.14 1.92
CA SER A 447 -15.95 -21.87 2.43
C SER A 447 -16.01 -21.94 3.97
N VAL A 448 -14.90 -21.69 4.67
CA VAL A 448 -14.85 -21.71 6.14
C VAL A 448 -15.62 -20.53 6.73
N LYS A 449 -15.69 -19.42 6.02
CA LYS A 449 -16.37 -18.20 6.47
C LYS A 449 -17.87 -18.36 6.69
N TRP A 450 -18.50 -19.40 6.17
CA TRP A 450 -19.90 -19.74 6.47
C TRP A 450 -20.16 -20.09 7.93
N THR A 451 -19.15 -20.50 8.68
CA THR A 451 -19.30 -21.00 10.06
C THR A 451 -18.62 -20.13 11.10
N SER A 452 -17.77 -19.17 10.70
CA SER A 452 -16.94 -18.41 11.65
C SER A 452 -17.70 -17.35 12.45
N ASN A 453 -18.76 -16.76 11.89
CA ASN A 453 -19.46 -15.61 12.48
C ASN A 453 -20.98 -15.78 12.52
N TYR A 454 -21.53 -16.95 12.18
CA TYR A 454 -22.96 -17.17 12.02
C TYR A 454 -23.45 -18.35 12.87
N GLU A 455 -24.74 -18.34 13.13
CA GLU A 455 -25.38 -19.44 13.81
C GLU A 455 -25.34 -20.75 12.98
N LEU A 456 -25.47 -21.90 13.64
CA LEU A 456 -25.32 -23.22 13.05
C LEU A 456 -26.23 -23.51 11.84
N PHE A 457 -27.30 -22.75 11.63
CA PHE A 457 -28.18 -22.93 10.48
C PHE A 457 -27.56 -22.63 9.12
N LEU A 458 -26.42 -21.89 9.06
CA LEU A 458 -25.67 -21.66 7.84
C LEU A 458 -24.58 -22.71 7.53
N ASP A 459 -24.34 -23.65 8.43
CA ASP A 459 -23.33 -24.70 8.27
C ASP A 459 -23.49 -25.53 6.98
N PRO A 460 -24.70 -25.90 6.49
CA PRO A 460 -24.85 -26.60 5.21
C PRO A 460 -24.34 -25.79 4.00
N MET A 461 -24.32 -24.46 4.07
CA MET A 461 -23.89 -23.58 2.97
C MET A 461 -22.43 -23.77 2.62
N LYS A 462 -21.60 -24.11 3.59
CA LYS A 462 -20.17 -24.40 3.40
C LYS A 462 -19.90 -25.37 2.24
N ASN A 463 -20.73 -26.40 2.10
CA ASN A 463 -20.55 -27.44 1.10
C ASN A 463 -21.46 -27.27 -0.13
N MET A 464 -22.53 -26.51 -0.03
CA MET A 464 -23.59 -26.46 -1.03
C MET A 464 -23.64 -25.17 -1.84
N TYR A 465 -23.39 -24.04 -1.23
CA TYR A 465 -23.68 -22.75 -1.85
C TYR A 465 -22.97 -22.51 -3.18
N HIS A 466 -21.69 -22.87 -3.28
CA HIS A 466 -20.90 -22.66 -4.50
C HIS A 466 -20.89 -23.86 -5.45
N SER A 467 -21.44 -25.00 -5.05
CA SER A 467 -21.36 -26.26 -5.80
C SER A 467 -22.71 -26.81 -6.29
N HIS A 468 -23.79 -26.50 -5.59
CA HIS A 468 -25.09 -27.06 -5.90
C HIS A 468 -25.86 -26.21 -6.91
N PRO A 469 -26.42 -26.77 -8.00
CA PRO A 469 -27.10 -26.04 -9.07
C PRO A 469 -28.25 -25.14 -8.64
N ALA A 470 -28.87 -25.40 -7.49
CA ALA A 470 -29.95 -24.56 -6.94
C ALA A 470 -29.46 -23.13 -6.67
N TYR A 471 -28.16 -22.92 -6.45
CA TYR A 471 -27.53 -21.63 -6.16
C TYR A 471 -26.81 -21.04 -7.36
N ASP A 472 -26.91 -21.61 -8.55
CA ASP A 472 -26.24 -21.12 -9.77
C ASP A 472 -26.51 -19.64 -10.06
N ASN A 473 -27.75 -19.17 -9.81
CA ASN A 473 -28.19 -17.79 -10.05
C ASN A 473 -28.20 -16.91 -8.78
N TYR A 474 -27.51 -17.32 -7.73
CA TYR A 474 -27.29 -16.53 -6.52
C TYR A 474 -25.96 -15.79 -6.64
N PRO A 475 -25.77 -14.64 -5.95
CA PRO A 475 -24.54 -13.89 -6.03
C PRO A 475 -23.34 -14.71 -5.52
N VAL A 476 -22.19 -14.60 -6.15
CA VAL A 476 -20.97 -15.18 -5.59
C VAL A 476 -20.53 -14.37 -4.38
N VAL A 477 -20.19 -15.08 -3.30
CA VAL A 477 -19.72 -14.49 -2.04
C VAL A 477 -18.49 -15.26 -1.53
N ASN A 478 -17.91 -14.84 -0.43
CA ASN A 478 -16.71 -15.46 0.14
C ASN A 478 -15.50 -15.42 -0.81
N VAL A 479 -15.41 -14.42 -1.67
CA VAL A 479 -14.29 -14.17 -2.58
C VAL A 479 -13.52 -12.92 -2.14
N SER A 480 -12.22 -12.90 -2.38
CA SER A 480 -11.39 -11.73 -2.10
C SER A 480 -11.58 -10.64 -3.15
N HIS A 481 -11.23 -9.39 -2.81
CA HIS A 481 -11.20 -8.28 -3.77
C HIS A 481 -10.29 -8.60 -4.97
N PHE A 482 -9.10 -9.14 -4.70
CA PHE A 482 -8.19 -9.64 -5.72
C PHE A 482 -8.88 -10.63 -6.69
N ALA A 483 -9.67 -11.56 -6.17
CA ALA A 483 -10.36 -12.56 -6.97
C ALA A 483 -11.46 -11.94 -7.86
N ALA A 484 -12.16 -10.92 -7.35
CA ALA A 484 -13.15 -10.15 -8.12
C ALA A 484 -12.48 -9.36 -9.25
N GLU A 485 -11.33 -8.72 -9.01
CA GLU A 485 -10.55 -8.06 -10.06
C GLU A 485 -10.09 -9.05 -11.14
N LYS A 486 -9.57 -10.22 -10.74
CA LYS A 486 -9.14 -11.25 -11.69
C LYS A 486 -10.28 -11.82 -12.52
N TYR A 487 -11.48 -11.92 -11.97
CA TYR A 487 -12.68 -12.23 -12.75
C TYR A 487 -12.97 -11.16 -13.81
N CYS A 488 -12.87 -9.87 -13.45
CA CYS A 488 -13.06 -8.76 -14.38
C CYS A 488 -12.02 -8.78 -15.52
N GLU A 489 -10.75 -9.00 -15.19
CA GLU A 489 -9.67 -9.16 -16.17
C GLU A 489 -9.93 -10.35 -17.12
N TRP A 490 -10.31 -11.49 -16.57
CA TRP A 490 -10.69 -12.67 -17.35
C TRP A 490 -11.84 -12.36 -18.30
N LEU A 491 -12.91 -11.73 -17.82
CA LEU A 491 -14.08 -11.40 -18.63
C LEU A 491 -13.70 -10.42 -19.77
N THR A 492 -12.79 -9.48 -19.50
CA THR A 492 -12.23 -8.54 -20.49
C THR A 492 -11.55 -9.29 -21.62
N VAL A 493 -10.66 -10.22 -21.32
CA VAL A 493 -9.96 -11.03 -22.31
C VAL A 493 -10.95 -11.89 -23.08
N GLN A 494 -11.86 -12.56 -22.38
CA GLN A 494 -12.85 -13.43 -23.02
C GLN A 494 -13.72 -12.68 -24.03
N TYR A 495 -14.23 -11.49 -23.66
CA TYR A 495 -15.08 -10.68 -24.52
C TYR A 495 -14.28 -10.14 -25.73
N ASN A 496 -13.13 -9.53 -25.51
CA ASN A 496 -12.34 -8.88 -26.57
C ASN A 496 -11.77 -9.85 -27.60
N THR A 497 -11.67 -11.14 -27.27
CA THR A 497 -11.21 -12.19 -28.20
C THR A 497 -12.33 -12.77 -29.09
N GLN A 498 -13.61 -12.48 -28.80
CA GLN A 498 -14.73 -12.98 -29.60
C GLN A 498 -14.83 -12.27 -30.96
N ARG A 499 -15.08 -13.04 -32.02
CA ARG A 499 -15.24 -12.47 -33.38
C ARG A 499 -16.56 -11.70 -33.57
N LYS A 500 -17.62 -12.12 -32.88
CA LYS A 500 -18.95 -11.50 -32.98
C LYS A 500 -19.27 -10.78 -31.68
N ARG A 501 -18.91 -9.50 -31.54
CA ARG A 501 -19.18 -8.64 -30.40
C ARG A 501 -19.68 -7.27 -30.87
N LYS A 502 -20.41 -6.57 -30.03
CA LYS A 502 -20.96 -5.24 -30.34
C LYS A 502 -19.85 -4.18 -30.34
N TYR A 503 -18.98 -4.21 -29.33
CA TYR A 503 -17.90 -3.25 -29.16
C TYR A 503 -16.56 -3.85 -29.55
N THR A 504 -15.71 -3.08 -30.22
CA THR A 504 -14.40 -3.54 -30.68
C THR A 504 -13.47 -3.82 -29.50
N GLN A 505 -13.49 -2.97 -28.48
CA GLN A 505 -12.69 -3.13 -27.28
C GLN A 505 -13.43 -2.61 -26.05
N VAL A 506 -13.49 -3.42 -24.99
CA VAL A 506 -14.05 -3.06 -23.70
C VAL A 506 -13.09 -3.42 -22.57
N LYS A 507 -13.29 -2.79 -21.40
CA LYS A 507 -12.67 -3.17 -20.14
C LYS A 507 -13.76 -3.45 -19.12
N PHE A 508 -13.77 -4.64 -18.54
CA PHE A 508 -14.59 -4.96 -17.39
C PHE A 508 -13.77 -4.71 -16.11
N ARG A 509 -14.40 -4.12 -15.12
CA ARG A 509 -13.76 -3.74 -13.85
C ARG A 509 -14.79 -3.60 -12.72
N LEU A 510 -14.31 -3.48 -11.49
CA LEU A 510 -15.13 -3.01 -10.38
C LEU A 510 -15.47 -1.52 -10.58
N PRO A 511 -16.61 -1.05 -10.07
CA PRO A 511 -16.99 0.36 -10.16
C PRO A 511 -16.18 1.22 -9.20
N THR A 512 -15.96 2.48 -9.56
CA THR A 512 -15.62 3.50 -8.57
C THR A 512 -16.80 3.78 -7.64
N GLU A 513 -16.55 4.34 -6.45
CA GLU A 513 -17.63 4.71 -5.51
C GLU A 513 -18.70 5.61 -6.18
N LYS A 514 -18.24 6.58 -6.97
CA LYS A 514 -19.14 7.51 -7.67
C LYS A 514 -19.99 6.83 -8.74
N GLU A 515 -19.42 5.92 -9.50
CA GLU A 515 -20.14 5.14 -10.52
C GLU A 515 -21.19 4.24 -9.88
N TRP A 516 -20.81 3.57 -8.79
CA TRP A 516 -21.71 2.71 -8.06
C TRP A 516 -22.91 3.53 -7.52
N GLU A 517 -22.64 4.64 -6.83
CA GLU A 517 -23.68 5.52 -6.32
C GLU A 517 -24.58 6.09 -7.41
N TYR A 518 -24.00 6.54 -8.55
CA TYR A 518 -24.77 7.02 -9.69
C TYR A 518 -25.72 5.95 -10.22
N SER A 519 -25.23 4.73 -10.41
CA SER A 519 -26.01 3.60 -10.90
C SER A 519 -27.12 3.18 -9.92
N ALA A 520 -26.82 3.23 -8.62
CA ALA A 520 -27.76 2.89 -7.56
C ALA A 520 -28.91 3.89 -7.40
N ARG A 521 -28.63 5.19 -7.49
CA ARG A 521 -29.64 6.25 -7.39
C ARG A 521 -30.70 6.18 -8.50
N GLY A 522 -30.30 5.76 -9.69
CA GLY A 522 -31.17 5.76 -10.84
C GLY A 522 -31.68 7.17 -11.17
N ALA A 523 -33.00 7.33 -11.34
CA ALA A 523 -33.61 8.61 -11.61
C ALA A 523 -33.89 9.46 -10.34
N TYR A 524 -33.64 8.93 -9.17
CA TYR A 524 -33.87 9.60 -7.89
C TYR A 524 -32.63 10.30 -7.38
N ASN A 525 -32.76 11.54 -6.95
CA ASN A 525 -31.67 12.30 -6.35
C ASN A 525 -31.60 12.05 -4.83
N SER A 526 -31.64 10.76 -4.44
CA SER A 526 -31.55 10.31 -3.04
C SER A 526 -30.22 9.60 -2.78
N ASN A 527 -29.59 9.91 -1.66
CA ASN A 527 -28.43 9.16 -1.14
C ASN A 527 -28.83 8.03 -0.18
N ARG A 528 -30.14 7.76 -0.03
CA ARG A 528 -30.65 6.75 0.89
C ARG A 528 -31.01 5.48 0.16
N THR A 529 -32.08 5.51 -0.65
CA THR A 529 -32.55 4.32 -1.35
C THR A 529 -32.80 4.60 -2.83
N PRO A 530 -32.86 3.57 -3.70
CA PRO A 530 -33.24 3.69 -5.11
C PRO A 530 -34.76 3.73 -5.32
N PHE A 531 -35.53 3.92 -4.25
CA PHE A 531 -36.98 3.85 -4.26
C PHE A 531 -37.61 5.21 -4.04
N GLU A 532 -38.81 5.38 -4.59
CA GLU A 532 -39.60 6.57 -4.36
C GLU A 532 -39.99 6.69 -2.87
N ASN A 533 -39.80 7.88 -2.30
CA ASN A 533 -40.05 8.20 -0.89
C ASN A 533 -39.23 7.33 0.11
N ASP A 534 -38.12 6.70 -0.33
CA ASP A 534 -37.33 5.78 0.47
C ASP A 534 -38.11 4.56 1.02
N GLU A 535 -39.23 4.21 0.40
CA GLU A 535 -40.08 3.10 0.83
C GLU A 535 -39.54 1.76 0.32
N VAL A 536 -39.20 0.87 1.24
CA VAL A 536 -38.77 -0.53 0.95
C VAL A 536 -39.98 -1.43 0.74
N LEU A 537 -41.13 -1.08 1.30
CA LEU A 537 -42.39 -1.75 1.06
C LEU A 537 -43.07 -1.14 -0.16
N ASN A 538 -43.55 -1.97 -1.08
CA ASN A 538 -44.31 -1.52 -2.23
C ASN A 538 -45.77 -1.23 -1.80
N SER A 539 -46.20 0.00 -1.93
CA SER A 539 -47.56 0.41 -1.61
C SER A 539 -48.65 -0.19 -2.52
N GLU A 540 -48.25 -0.64 -3.72
CA GLU A 540 -49.16 -1.29 -4.68
C GLU A 540 -49.43 -2.78 -4.39
N CYS A 541 -48.65 -3.37 -3.52
CA CYS A 541 -48.73 -4.78 -3.14
C CYS A 541 -48.64 -4.88 -1.61
N ASN A 542 -49.71 -5.28 -0.95
CA ASN A 542 -49.69 -5.48 0.51
C ASN A 542 -48.59 -6.47 0.92
N ASN A 543 -47.57 -6.00 1.63
CA ASN A 543 -46.41 -6.74 2.10
C ASN A 543 -45.39 -7.19 1.02
N CYS A 544 -45.29 -6.53 -0.12
CA CYS A 544 -44.22 -6.80 -1.07
C CYS A 544 -42.97 -5.94 -0.74
N TYR A 545 -41.89 -6.61 -0.37
CA TYR A 545 -40.59 -5.99 -0.14
C TYR A 545 -39.88 -5.69 -1.48
N ARG A 546 -38.99 -4.72 -1.48
CA ARG A 546 -38.20 -4.31 -2.66
C ARG A 546 -36.71 -4.63 -2.53
N ALA A 547 -36.27 -5.06 -1.34
CA ALA A 547 -34.89 -5.39 -1.04
C ALA A 547 -34.80 -6.54 -0.03
N ASN A 548 -33.77 -7.33 -0.14
CA ASN A 548 -33.44 -8.41 0.79
C ASN A 548 -32.54 -7.86 1.91
N LEU A 549 -33.15 -7.63 3.07
CA LEU A 549 -32.54 -6.96 4.22
C LEU A 549 -32.96 -7.63 5.53
N LYS A 550 -32.28 -7.28 6.58
CA LYS A 550 -32.66 -7.63 7.94
C LYS A 550 -33.73 -6.65 8.45
N TYR A 551 -34.82 -7.16 8.95
CA TYR A 551 -35.92 -6.36 9.50
C TYR A 551 -36.06 -6.58 11.00
N SER A 552 -36.44 -5.52 11.73
CA SER A 552 -36.85 -5.64 13.14
C SER A 552 -38.36 -5.38 13.24
N ILE A 553 -39.08 -6.37 13.72
CA ILE A 553 -40.53 -6.32 13.96
C ILE A 553 -40.73 -6.70 15.43
N ASP A 554 -41.39 -5.82 16.18
CA ASP A 554 -41.65 -6.02 17.63
C ASP A 554 -40.37 -6.27 18.47
N GLY A 555 -39.23 -5.68 18.05
CA GLY A 555 -37.96 -5.85 18.72
C GLY A 555 -37.20 -7.14 18.41
N GLU A 556 -37.78 -8.03 17.60
CA GLU A 556 -37.13 -9.24 17.13
C GLU A 556 -36.58 -9.12 15.71
N ASN A 557 -35.42 -9.72 15.46
CA ASN A 557 -34.85 -9.78 14.10
C ASN A 557 -35.64 -10.77 13.24
N LYS A 558 -36.08 -10.35 12.08
CA LYS A 558 -36.81 -11.17 11.11
C LYS A 558 -36.04 -11.17 9.78
N TYR A 559 -35.57 -12.32 9.36
CA TYR A 559 -34.83 -12.54 8.13
C TYR A 559 -35.65 -13.04 6.96
N LYS A 560 -36.89 -13.46 7.19
CA LYS A 560 -37.70 -14.16 6.20
C LYS A 560 -38.90 -13.36 5.69
N VAL A 561 -39.10 -12.19 6.22
CA VAL A 561 -40.30 -11.38 5.91
C VAL A 561 -40.34 -10.87 4.48
N ASP A 562 -39.17 -10.65 3.88
CA ASP A 562 -38.99 -10.18 2.51
C ASP A 562 -38.88 -11.30 1.47
N GLY A 563 -38.98 -12.57 1.89
CA GLY A 563 -38.89 -13.76 1.04
C GLY A 563 -37.50 -14.41 1.00
N GLY A 564 -36.47 -13.75 1.55
CA GLY A 564 -35.12 -14.29 1.75
C GLY A 564 -34.88 -14.68 3.19
N PHE A 565 -33.98 -15.63 3.43
CA PHE A 565 -33.47 -15.95 4.76
C PHE A 565 -32.00 -15.58 4.89
N PHE A 566 -31.29 -15.62 3.78
CA PHE A 566 -29.96 -15.12 3.45
C PHE A 566 -30.02 -14.67 1.99
N MET A 567 -28.89 -14.67 1.24
CA MET A 567 -28.88 -14.22 -0.16
C MET A 567 -30.00 -14.90 -0.97
N ILE A 568 -30.48 -14.17 -1.96
CA ILE A 568 -31.49 -14.61 -2.93
C ILE A 568 -30.93 -14.54 -4.35
N LYS A 569 -31.69 -15.01 -5.34
CA LYS A 569 -31.29 -14.94 -6.74
C LYS A 569 -31.08 -13.49 -7.17
N VAL A 570 -30.03 -13.25 -7.96
CA VAL A 570 -29.65 -11.91 -8.44
C VAL A 570 -30.73 -11.19 -9.26
N GLN A 571 -31.75 -11.90 -9.73
CA GLN A 571 -32.89 -11.37 -10.47
C GLN A 571 -34.18 -11.45 -9.64
N THR A 572 -34.10 -11.08 -8.38
CA THR A 572 -35.28 -10.98 -7.51
C THR A 572 -35.68 -9.50 -7.35
N TYR A 573 -36.92 -9.25 -7.04
CA TYR A 573 -37.55 -7.93 -6.99
C TYR A 573 -37.57 -7.18 -8.33
N ASN A 574 -37.92 -5.90 -8.29
CA ASN A 574 -37.91 -5.03 -9.45
C ASN A 574 -36.59 -4.27 -9.52
N PRO A 575 -36.07 -4.02 -10.74
CA PRO A 575 -34.87 -3.22 -10.88
C PRO A 575 -35.15 -1.76 -10.51
N ASN A 576 -34.10 -1.02 -10.15
CA ASN A 576 -34.16 0.42 -10.00
C ASN A 576 -34.39 1.10 -11.37
N LYS A 577 -34.50 2.44 -11.39
CA LYS A 577 -34.75 3.18 -12.64
C LYS A 577 -33.58 3.14 -13.64
N SER A 578 -32.38 2.77 -13.22
CA SER A 578 -31.26 2.47 -14.12
C SER A 578 -31.30 1.04 -14.67
N GLY A 579 -32.24 0.19 -14.23
CA GLY A 579 -32.35 -1.19 -14.66
C GLY A 579 -31.49 -2.18 -13.88
N LEU A 580 -30.94 -1.81 -12.72
CA LEU A 580 -30.12 -2.66 -11.86
C LEU A 580 -30.97 -3.30 -10.76
N TYR A 581 -30.71 -4.58 -10.50
CA TYR A 581 -31.35 -5.37 -9.44
C TYR A 581 -30.50 -5.35 -8.16
N ASN A 582 -31.15 -5.45 -7.02
CA ASN A 582 -30.56 -5.65 -5.70
C ASN A 582 -29.42 -4.65 -5.34
N VAL A 583 -29.48 -3.42 -5.79
CA VAL A 583 -28.46 -2.39 -5.47
C VAL A 583 -28.47 -2.01 -3.98
N ILE A 584 -29.49 -2.41 -3.23
CA ILE A 584 -29.56 -2.34 -1.77
C ILE A 584 -29.93 -3.72 -1.25
N GLY A 585 -29.20 -4.19 -0.24
CA GLY A 585 -29.39 -5.53 0.35
C GLY A 585 -28.84 -6.64 -0.54
N ASN A 586 -29.23 -7.86 -0.27
CA ASN A 586 -28.74 -9.10 -0.84
C ASN A 586 -27.25 -9.33 -0.52
N VAL A 587 -26.32 -8.70 -1.22
CA VAL A 587 -24.90 -8.69 -0.86
C VAL A 587 -24.30 -7.28 -0.98
N SER A 588 -23.47 -6.90 -0.03
CA SER A 588 -22.66 -5.68 -0.11
C SER A 588 -21.69 -5.77 -1.28
N GLU A 589 -21.68 -4.78 -2.16
CA GLU A 589 -20.94 -4.84 -3.42
C GLU A 589 -19.57 -4.17 -3.32
N MET A 590 -18.51 -4.91 -3.70
CA MET A 590 -17.15 -4.39 -3.77
C MET A 590 -17.05 -3.26 -4.81
N ILE A 591 -16.28 -2.23 -4.49
CA ILE A 591 -15.87 -1.17 -5.41
C ILE A 591 -14.38 -1.31 -5.75
N ASP A 592 -13.82 -0.44 -6.57
CA ASP A 592 -12.40 -0.43 -6.98
C ASP A 592 -11.40 -0.18 -5.84
N VAL A 593 -11.88 0.17 -4.67
CA VAL A 593 -11.08 0.36 -3.45
C VAL A 593 -11.18 -0.89 -2.58
N GLU A 594 -10.07 -1.63 -2.42
CA GLU A 594 -10.02 -2.83 -1.58
C GLU A 594 -10.46 -2.53 -0.14
N GLY A 595 -11.26 -3.42 0.43
CA GLY A 595 -11.76 -3.30 1.79
C GLY A 595 -13.00 -2.42 1.95
N ILE A 596 -13.55 -1.86 0.87
CA ILE A 596 -14.76 -1.02 0.87
C ILE A 596 -15.86 -1.69 0.07
N THR A 597 -17.09 -1.65 0.63
CA THR A 597 -18.32 -2.11 -0.03
C THR A 597 -19.44 -1.08 0.06
N LYS A 598 -20.49 -1.29 -0.74
CA LYS A 598 -21.66 -0.42 -0.83
C LYS A 598 -22.95 -1.26 -0.84
N GLY A 599 -24.07 -0.62 -0.43
CA GLY A 599 -25.41 -1.15 -0.60
C GLY A 599 -25.94 -2.02 0.56
N GLY A 600 -25.08 -2.47 1.46
CA GLY A 600 -25.45 -3.39 2.54
C GLY A 600 -25.82 -4.79 2.03
N SER A 601 -26.05 -5.71 2.95
CA SER A 601 -26.30 -7.13 2.69
C SER A 601 -27.67 -7.61 3.24
N TRP A 602 -27.96 -8.88 3.04
CA TRP A 602 -29.11 -9.58 3.64
C TRP A 602 -29.11 -9.53 5.18
N ASN A 603 -27.97 -9.27 5.82
CA ASN A 603 -27.79 -9.21 7.27
C ASN A 603 -27.77 -7.78 7.82
N ASP A 604 -27.91 -6.76 6.98
CA ASP A 604 -27.91 -5.36 7.37
C ASP A 604 -29.31 -4.77 7.42
N TYR A 605 -29.52 -3.78 8.30
CA TYR A 605 -30.76 -3.01 8.30
C TYR A 605 -30.76 -1.95 7.21
N LEU A 606 -31.93 -1.52 6.77
CA LEU A 606 -32.08 -0.47 5.74
C LEU A 606 -31.26 0.78 6.04
N LYS A 607 -31.22 1.23 7.30
CA LYS A 607 -30.47 2.43 7.72
C LYS A 607 -28.97 2.31 7.51
N ASP A 608 -28.45 1.07 7.52
CA ASP A 608 -27.03 0.74 7.37
C ASP A 608 -26.68 0.45 5.89
N SER A 609 -27.71 0.34 5.01
CA SER A 609 -27.59 -0.01 3.59
C SER A 609 -27.83 1.18 2.64
N PHE A 610 -27.83 2.42 3.13
CA PHE A 610 -28.08 3.59 2.29
C PHE A 610 -26.99 3.81 1.23
N ILE A 611 -27.41 4.28 0.04
CA ILE A 611 -26.51 4.51 -1.12
C ILE A 611 -25.28 5.35 -0.75
N GLY A 612 -25.47 6.39 0.08
CA GLY A 612 -24.38 7.28 0.52
C GLY A 612 -23.45 6.69 1.58
N LEU A 613 -23.78 5.53 2.14
CA LEU A 613 -22.95 4.85 3.12
C LEU A 613 -21.97 3.90 2.44
N LYS A 614 -20.93 3.53 3.16
CA LYS A 614 -19.97 2.48 2.79
C LYS A 614 -19.60 1.68 4.01
N ASP A 615 -19.39 0.39 3.81
CA ASP A 615 -18.94 -0.53 4.82
C ASP A 615 -17.49 -0.92 4.58
N VAL A 616 -16.84 -1.38 5.64
CA VAL A 616 -15.45 -1.85 5.61
C VAL A 616 -15.43 -3.34 5.89
N TYR A 617 -14.76 -4.10 5.03
CA TYR A 617 -14.51 -5.52 5.24
C TYR A 617 -13.00 -5.81 5.12
N SER A 618 -12.50 -6.77 5.88
CA SER A 618 -11.08 -7.13 5.91
C SER A 618 -10.79 -8.51 5.31
N GLU A 619 -11.82 -9.32 5.12
CA GLU A 619 -11.73 -10.73 4.70
C GLU A 619 -12.96 -11.12 3.88
N PRO A 620 -12.85 -12.17 3.03
CA PRO A 620 -14.02 -12.74 2.35
C PRO A 620 -15.17 -13.03 3.34
N SER A 621 -16.40 -12.69 2.94
CA SER A 621 -17.58 -12.79 3.80
C SER A 621 -18.78 -13.29 3.02
N PRO A 622 -19.70 -14.05 3.65
CA PRO A 622 -21.00 -14.43 3.06
C PRO A 622 -21.92 -13.23 2.79
N GLU A 623 -21.57 -12.06 3.27
CA GLU A 623 -22.32 -10.81 3.08
C GLU A 623 -21.78 -9.97 1.92
N VAL A 624 -20.60 -10.34 1.38
CA VAL A 624 -19.88 -9.52 0.39
C VAL A 624 -19.77 -10.25 -0.93
N GLY A 625 -20.27 -9.59 -1.98
CA GLY A 625 -20.18 -9.99 -3.38
C GLY A 625 -19.70 -8.82 -4.24
N PHE A 626 -19.96 -8.87 -5.56
CA PHE A 626 -19.56 -7.78 -6.45
C PHE A 626 -20.40 -7.73 -7.74
N ARG A 627 -20.44 -6.54 -8.33
CA ARG A 627 -21.04 -6.23 -9.63
C ARG A 627 -19.98 -5.72 -10.57
N VAL A 628 -20.04 -6.13 -11.85
CA VAL A 628 -19.08 -5.71 -12.88
C VAL A 628 -19.59 -4.49 -13.63
N PHE A 629 -18.71 -3.54 -13.88
CA PHE A 629 -18.92 -2.43 -14.79
C PHE A 629 -18.11 -2.67 -16.07
N MET A 630 -18.63 -2.18 -17.21
CA MET A 630 -17.98 -2.27 -18.51
C MET A 630 -17.74 -0.86 -19.04
N GLU A 631 -16.50 -0.58 -19.36
CA GLU A 631 -16.05 0.63 -20.02
C GLU A 631 -15.78 0.31 -21.50
N VAL A 632 -16.43 1.01 -22.40
CA VAL A 632 -16.20 0.87 -23.84
C VAL A 632 -14.99 1.72 -24.22
N ILE A 633 -13.92 1.06 -24.67
CA ILE A 633 -12.67 1.73 -25.05
C ILE A 633 -12.70 2.07 -26.54
N GLN A 634 -13.31 1.19 -27.36
CA GLN A 634 -13.48 1.39 -28.79
C GLN A 634 -14.77 0.72 -29.25
N GLU A 635 -15.62 1.48 -29.93
CA GLU A 635 -16.86 1.00 -30.52
C GLU A 635 -16.66 0.03 -31.71
#